data_4960fcd5092f89c450bc5f4d0f8e7a65
#
_entry.id   4960fcd5092f89c450bc5f4d0f8e7a65
#
_cell.length_a   1.000
_cell.length_b   1.000
_cell.length_c   1.000
_cell.angle_alpha   90.00
_cell.angle_beta   90.00
_cell.angle_gamma   90.00
#
_symmetry.space_group_name_H-M   'P 1'
#
loop_
_entity.id
_entity.type
_entity.pdbx_description
1 polymer ?
#
loop_
_entity_poly.entity_id
_entity_poly.type
_entity_poly.pdbx_seq_one_letter_code
_entity_poly.pdbx_strand_id
1 'polypeptide(L)'
;MKFGVREICDVVLKKKAPGWFGKTYLDAGMPVLYFDTLKTSSLEGQATSVYAQGGKGNPRLVAWEGDRTVTFTMEDALISPESFSILSGAGLMDASSEQPIFVHTTQQVAVDGDGAITLANKPATVDDSKHVESFIMLMTPTGEIDASMPPIKVELVGGAEPNVIADVKTLLKNAVTKYNTDHKNVKDWVDVSFNEEAIVKDTILYVDYYVKAETGVRQIDIEAGKFGGSYYLEASTLFRDQATGEDHAAEFVIPNCKVQSNFTFTMAPTGDPSTFTFTLDAFPDYTKFDKTKKVIAALQIVEDHEVVRTDA
;
A
#
# COMPACT_ATOMS: atom_id res chain seq x y z
N MET A 1 -5.52 39.76 18.45
CA MET A 1 -4.37 38.86 18.36
C MET A 1 -4.02 38.61 16.91
N LYS A 2 -2.75 38.43 16.57
CA LYS A 2 -2.24 38.05 15.26
C LYS A 2 -1.34 36.85 15.46
N PHE A 3 -1.54 35.79 14.69
CA PHE A 3 -0.82 34.55 14.84
C PHE A 3 0.09 34.28 13.65
N GLY A 4 1.30 33.74 13.93
CA GLY A 4 2.16 33.10 12.96
C GLY A 4 1.93 31.59 13.01
N VAL A 5 1.90 30.93 11.86
CA VAL A 5 1.74 29.48 11.75
C VAL A 5 3.01 28.91 11.15
N ARG A 6 3.64 27.97 11.82
CA ARG A 6 4.87 27.32 11.36
C ARG A 6 4.88 25.82 11.57
N GLU A 7 4.17 25.34 12.58
CA GLU A 7 4.16 23.92 12.93
C GLU A 7 3.26 23.11 11.98
N ILE A 8 3.64 21.87 11.73
CA ILE A 8 2.81 20.88 11.05
C ILE A 8 1.67 20.42 11.97
N CYS A 9 0.67 19.78 11.38
CA CYS A 9 -0.42 19.22 12.16
C CYS A 9 -0.15 17.77 12.53
N ASP A 10 -0.54 17.38 13.75
CA ASP A 10 -0.83 16.01 14.10
C ASP A 10 -2.28 15.70 13.71
N VAL A 11 -2.50 14.64 12.96
CA VAL A 11 -3.81 14.38 12.35
C VAL A 11 -4.40 13.07 12.83
N VAL A 12 -5.65 13.12 13.29
CA VAL A 12 -6.44 11.94 13.64
C VAL A 12 -7.61 11.79 12.67
N LEU A 13 -7.64 10.66 11.97
CA LEU A 13 -8.80 10.26 11.19
C LEU A 13 -9.72 9.37 12.03
N LYS A 14 -11.03 9.67 12.02
CA LYS A 14 -12.06 8.93 12.76
C LYS A 14 -13.12 8.38 11.83
N LYS A 15 -13.64 7.20 12.14
CA LYS A 15 -14.72 6.57 11.38
C LYS A 15 -15.95 7.47 11.32
N LYS A 16 -16.51 7.65 10.13
CA LYS A 16 -17.76 8.37 9.93
C LYS A 16 -18.97 7.47 10.16
N ALA A 17 -18.86 6.22 9.74
CA ALA A 17 -19.88 5.17 9.94
C ALA A 17 -19.21 3.91 10.52
N PRO A 18 -19.95 3.11 11.31
CA PRO A 18 -19.42 1.87 11.88
C PRO A 18 -19.06 0.90 10.76
N GLY A 19 -18.03 0.07 11.00
CA GLY A 19 -17.58 -0.93 10.04
C GLY A 19 -16.21 -1.49 10.34
N TRP A 20 -15.85 -2.53 9.62
CA TRP A 20 -14.55 -3.19 9.73
C TRP A 20 -13.40 -2.32 9.21
N PHE A 21 -12.28 -2.42 9.89
CA PHE A 21 -10.99 -1.92 9.43
C PHE A 21 -9.94 -2.98 9.77
N GLY A 22 -9.44 -3.67 8.74
CA GLY A 22 -8.69 -4.92 8.95
C GLY A 22 -9.54 -5.93 9.75
N LYS A 23 -8.99 -6.41 10.86
CA LYS A 23 -9.65 -7.37 11.77
C LYS A 23 -10.48 -6.69 12.89
N THR A 24 -10.45 -5.37 12.97
CA THR A 24 -11.09 -4.63 14.06
C THR A 24 -12.39 -3.99 13.59
N TYR A 25 -13.49 -4.23 14.30
CA TYR A 25 -14.72 -3.50 14.09
C TYR A 25 -14.68 -2.18 14.87
N LEU A 26 -14.88 -1.07 14.17
CA LEU A 26 -14.86 0.27 14.74
C LEU A 26 -16.23 0.92 14.64
N ASP A 27 -16.68 1.52 15.73
CA ASP A 27 -17.89 2.33 15.77
C ASP A 27 -17.67 3.71 15.14
N ALA A 28 -18.76 4.40 14.81
CA ALA A 28 -18.69 5.77 14.34
C ALA A 28 -18.04 6.69 15.40
N GLY A 29 -17.11 7.53 14.98
CA GLY A 29 -16.36 8.43 15.84
C GLY A 29 -15.09 7.83 16.46
N MET A 30 -14.87 6.52 16.34
CA MET A 30 -13.62 5.91 16.79
C MET A 30 -12.43 6.29 15.88
N PRO A 31 -11.23 6.51 16.47
CA PRO A 31 -10.03 6.78 15.67
C PRO A 31 -9.66 5.55 14.84
N VAL A 32 -9.25 5.79 13.60
CA VAL A 32 -8.80 4.79 12.64
C VAL A 32 -7.29 4.87 12.48
N LEU A 33 -6.79 6.09 12.39
CA LEU A 33 -5.39 6.35 12.11
C LEU A 33 -4.96 7.67 12.75
N TYR A 34 -3.74 7.68 13.24
CA TYR A 34 -3.04 8.85 13.77
C TYR A 34 -1.78 9.08 12.96
N PHE A 35 -1.59 10.30 12.48
CA PHE A 35 -0.41 10.74 11.74
C PHE A 35 0.37 11.72 12.60
N ASP A 36 1.53 11.31 13.06
CA ASP A 36 2.49 12.08 13.86
C ASP A 36 3.86 12.25 13.16
N THR A 37 3.97 11.76 11.92
CA THR A 37 5.21 11.76 11.12
C THR A 37 5.10 12.63 9.88
N LEU A 38 4.14 13.56 9.86
CA LEU A 38 3.93 14.45 8.72
C LEU A 38 5.12 15.38 8.50
N LYS A 39 5.45 15.60 7.24
CA LYS A 39 6.44 16.62 6.81
C LYS A 39 5.77 17.95 6.48
N THR A 40 4.59 17.88 5.90
CA THR A 40 3.80 19.06 5.53
C THR A 40 2.32 18.82 5.79
N SER A 41 1.62 19.90 6.11
CA SER A 41 0.16 19.90 6.15
C SER A 41 -0.36 21.24 5.66
N SER A 42 -1.43 21.25 4.90
CA SER A 42 -2.04 22.47 4.35
C SER A 42 -3.54 22.34 4.25
N LEU A 43 -4.25 23.44 4.51
CA LEU A 43 -5.68 23.59 4.28
C LEU A 43 -5.88 24.65 3.20
N GLU A 44 -6.45 24.28 2.08
CA GLU A 44 -6.73 25.17 0.97
C GLU A 44 -8.22 25.37 0.81
N GLY A 45 -8.66 26.61 0.67
CA GLY A 45 -10.05 26.97 0.39
C GLY A 45 -10.16 27.73 -0.93
N GLN A 46 -11.05 27.27 -1.82
CA GLN A 46 -11.32 27.91 -3.10
C GLN A 46 -12.82 28.25 -3.20
N ALA A 47 -13.11 29.33 -3.90
CA ALA A 47 -14.49 29.72 -4.25
C ALA A 47 -14.55 30.17 -5.70
N THR A 48 -15.62 29.77 -6.40
CA THR A 48 -15.88 30.25 -7.75
C THR A 48 -16.69 31.54 -7.69
N SER A 49 -16.55 32.41 -8.70
CA SER A 49 -17.35 33.64 -8.83
C SER A 49 -17.96 33.72 -10.22
N VAL A 50 -19.25 34.02 -10.27
CA VAL A 50 -19.97 34.27 -11.51
C VAL A 50 -20.30 35.76 -11.57
N TYR A 51 -20.11 36.38 -12.74
CA TYR A 51 -20.28 37.80 -12.92
C TYR A 51 -21.42 38.11 -13.91
N ALA A 52 -22.30 39.04 -13.57
CA ALA A 52 -23.10 39.72 -14.57
C ALA A 52 -22.21 40.76 -15.28
N GLN A 53 -22.23 40.75 -16.60
CA GLN A 53 -21.51 41.70 -17.44
C GLN A 53 -22.47 42.40 -18.40
N GLY A 54 -22.20 43.67 -18.73
CA GLY A 54 -23.04 44.41 -19.65
C GLY A 54 -22.62 45.86 -19.81
N GLY A 55 -23.24 46.56 -20.76
CA GLY A 55 -22.91 47.96 -21.09
C GLY A 55 -21.76 48.12 -22.07
N LYS A 56 -21.40 49.36 -22.44
CA LYS A 56 -20.27 49.66 -23.32
C LYS A 56 -18.95 49.22 -22.69
N GLY A 57 -18.20 48.35 -23.37
CA GLY A 57 -16.96 47.76 -22.86
C GLY A 57 -17.16 46.50 -22.03
N ASN A 58 -18.39 46.00 -21.90
CA ASN A 58 -18.74 44.76 -21.15
C ASN A 58 -18.13 44.63 -19.75
N PRO A 59 -18.18 45.67 -18.88
CA PRO A 59 -17.63 45.61 -17.54
C PRO A 59 -18.41 44.61 -16.67
N ARG A 60 -17.71 44.05 -15.64
CA ARG A 60 -18.35 43.25 -14.58
C ARG A 60 -19.20 44.17 -13.70
N LEU A 61 -20.47 43.90 -13.61
CA LEU A 61 -21.45 44.73 -12.89
C LEU A 61 -21.79 44.20 -11.51
N VAL A 62 -21.98 42.88 -11.40
CA VAL A 62 -22.30 42.19 -10.15
C VAL A 62 -21.51 40.88 -10.11
N ALA A 63 -21.06 40.49 -8.92
CA ALA A 63 -20.42 39.22 -8.65
C ALA A 63 -21.32 38.38 -7.72
N TRP A 64 -21.44 37.09 -8.01
CA TRP A 64 -22.03 36.12 -7.11
C TRP A 64 -20.93 35.08 -6.78
N GLU A 65 -20.80 34.77 -5.50
CA GLU A 65 -19.98 33.63 -5.08
C GLU A 65 -20.71 32.34 -5.40
N GLY A 66 -20.02 31.39 -6.01
CA GLY A 66 -20.51 30.07 -6.37
C GLY A 66 -20.01 28.99 -5.42
N ASP A 67 -19.59 27.87 -5.98
CA ASP A 67 -19.13 26.71 -5.22
C ASP A 67 -17.91 27.04 -4.36
N ARG A 68 -17.94 26.60 -3.10
CA ARG A 68 -16.81 26.64 -2.19
C ARG A 68 -16.29 25.24 -1.94
N THR A 69 -15.02 25.03 -2.20
CA THR A 69 -14.30 23.79 -1.92
C THR A 69 -13.24 24.02 -0.86
N VAL A 70 -13.01 23.03 -0.02
CA VAL A 70 -11.93 23.00 0.96
C VAL A 70 -11.22 21.66 0.82
N THR A 71 -9.90 21.70 0.71
CA THR A 71 -9.06 20.52 0.59
C THR A 71 -7.98 20.56 1.66
N PHE A 72 -7.80 19.46 2.36
CA PHE A 72 -6.70 19.28 3.31
C PHE A 72 -5.69 18.34 2.68
N THR A 73 -4.45 18.79 2.57
CA THR A 73 -3.35 17.99 2.02
C THR A 73 -2.28 17.80 3.08
N MET A 74 -1.83 16.57 3.24
CA MET A 74 -0.75 16.21 4.14
C MET A 74 0.24 15.28 3.44
N GLU A 75 1.51 15.44 3.77
CA GLU A 75 2.60 14.62 3.26
C GLU A 75 3.26 13.90 4.42
N ASP A 76 3.24 12.57 4.38
CA ASP A 76 3.79 11.72 5.42
C ASP A 76 5.16 11.19 5.00
N ALA A 77 6.10 11.18 5.95
CA ALA A 77 7.44 10.62 5.78
C ALA A 77 7.45 9.10 5.83
N LEU A 78 6.48 8.50 6.52
CA LEU A 78 6.37 7.06 6.73
C LEU A 78 5.01 6.57 6.25
N ILE A 79 4.98 5.36 5.74
CA ILE A 79 3.73 4.70 5.37
C ILE A 79 3.54 3.44 6.18
N SER A 80 2.34 3.26 6.71
CA SER A 80 1.89 2.00 7.29
C SER A 80 0.95 1.26 6.33
N PRO A 81 0.80 -0.07 6.44
CA PRO A 81 -0.20 -0.79 5.68
C PRO A 81 -1.61 -0.23 5.89
N GLU A 82 -1.91 0.21 7.10
CA GLU A 82 -3.18 0.84 7.47
C GLU A 82 -3.39 2.17 6.76
N SER A 83 -2.38 3.05 6.75
CA SER A 83 -2.46 4.34 6.06
C SER A 83 -2.59 4.16 4.54
N PHE A 84 -1.86 3.21 3.96
CA PHE A 84 -1.99 2.88 2.55
C PHE A 84 -3.35 2.27 2.19
N SER A 85 -3.92 1.43 3.06
CA SER A 85 -5.28 0.91 2.88
C SER A 85 -6.32 2.04 2.83
N ILE A 86 -6.18 3.05 3.68
CA ILE A 86 -7.06 4.25 3.65
C ILE A 86 -6.86 5.05 2.37
N LEU A 87 -5.62 5.30 1.96
CA LEU A 87 -5.28 6.07 0.77
C LEU A 87 -5.80 5.41 -0.51
N SER A 88 -5.57 4.12 -0.66
CA SER A 88 -6.00 3.38 -1.85
C SER A 88 -7.49 3.02 -1.84
N GLY A 89 -8.16 3.11 -0.70
CA GLY A 89 -9.51 2.59 -0.50
C GLY A 89 -9.59 1.07 -0.50
N ALA A 90 -8.45 0.41 -0.45
CA ALA A 90 -8.29 -1.03 -0.53
C ALA A 90 -8.60 -1.73 0.79
N GLY A 91 -8.93 -3.00 0.71
CA GLY A 91 -9.01 -3.87 1.90
C GLY A 91 -7.61 -4.24 2.40
N LEU A 92 -7.42 -4.21 3.71
CA LEU A 92 -6.23 -4.76 4.36
C LEU A 92 -6.54 -6.20 4.79
N MET A 93 -5.77 -7.15 4.29
CA MET A 93 -5.88 -8.57 4.61
C MET A 93 -4.62 -9.04 5.33
N ASP A 94 -4.79 -9.62 6.51
CA ASP A 94 -3.73 -10.33 7.20
C ASP A 94 -3.81 -11.82 6.90
N ALA A 95 -2.68 -12.46 6.64
CA ALA A 95 -2.61 -13.89 6.43
C ALA A 95 -3.14 -14.66 7.65
N SER A 96 -3.93 -15.72 7.38
CA SER A 96 -4.43 -16.64 8.38
C SER A 96 -4.54 -18.05 7.79
N SER A 97 -4.77 -19.05 8.63
CA SER A 97 -5.01 -20.42 8.17
C SER A 97 -6.25 -20.57 7.27
N GLU A 98 -7.26 -19.70 7.47
CA GLU A 98 -8.48 -19.68 6.64
C GLU A 98 -8.30 -18.87 5.35
N GLN A 99 -7.44 -17.86 5.39
CA GLN A 99 -7.10 -17.00 4.25
C GLN A 99 -5.57 -16.85 4.15
N PRO A 100 -4.88 -17.89 3.63
CA PRO A 100 -3.44 -17.82 3.44
C PRO A 100 -3.08 -16.89 2.29
N ILE A 101 -1.93 -16.24 2.40
CA ILE A 101 -1.35 -15.40 1.35
C ILE A 101 -0.21 -16.18 0.70
N PHE A 102 -0.21 -16.25 -0.63
CA PHE A 102 0.86 -16.88 -1.39
C PHE A 102 1.90 -15.84 -1.75
N VAL A 103 3.11 -16.01 -1.19
CA VAL A 103 4.22 -15.08 -1.40
C VAL A 103 5.17 -15.67 -2.43
N HIS A 104 5.40 -14.95 -3.52
CA HIS A 104 6.40 -15.28 -4.52
C HIS A 104 7.80 -15.13 -3.93
N THR A 105 8.66 -16.10 -4.20
CA THR A 105 10.07 -16.07 -3.79
C THR A 105 10.96 -16.71 -4.83
N THR A 106 12.21 -16.29 -4.86
CA THR A 106 13.24 -16.85 -5.72
C THR A 106 14.46 -17.22 -4.89
N GLN A 107 15.14 -18.30 -5.26
CA GLN A 107 16.30 -18.78 -4.55
C GLN A 107 17.33 -19.38 -5.51
N GLN A 108 18.59 -19.05 -5.32
CA GLN A 108 19.68 -19.82 -5.90
C GLN A 108 20.05 -20.94 -4.92
N VAL A 109 20.10 -22.16 -5.41
CA VAL A 109 20.37 -23.34 -4.58
C VAL A 109 21.29 -24.31 -5.31
N ALA A 110 22.25 -24.88 -4.58
CA ALA A 110 23.14 -25.89 -5.11
C ALA A 110 22.52 -27.29 -4.98
N VAL A 111 22.73 -28.13 -5.98
CA VAL A 111 22.43 -29.57 -5.92
C VAL A 111 23.41 -30.21 -4.95
N ASP A 112 22.94 -31.03 -4.03
CA ASP A 112 23.77 -31.73 -3.07
C ASP A 112 24.37 -33.03 -3.63
N GLY A 113 25.07 -33.82 -2.76
CA GLY A 113 25.69 -35.09 -3.15
C GLY A 113 24.70 -36.19 -3.49
N ASP A 114 23.46 -36.07 -3.04
CA ASP A 114 22.38 -37.05 -3.26
C ASP A 114 21.46 -36.64 -4.43
N GLY A 115 21.79 -35.54 -5.13
CA GLY A 115 21.03 -35.01 -6.26
C GLY A 115 19.74 -34.27 -5.84
N ALA A 116 19.68 -33.84 -4.59
CA ALA A 116 18.56 -33.06 -4.04
C ALA A 116 18.91 -31.56 -3.93
N ILE A 117 17.88 -30.74 -3.77
CA ILE A 117 18.02 -29.33 -3.38
C ILE A 117 17.25 -29.04 -2.10
N THR A 118 17.79 -28.17 -1.28
CA THR A 118 17.12 -27.71 -0.06
C THR A 118 16.69 -26.25 -0.21
N LEU A 119 15.39 -26.02 -0.22
CA LEU A 119 14.81 -24.69 -0.27
C LEU A 119 14.75 -24.06 1.11
N ALA A 120 14.76 -22.74 1.19
CA ALA A 120 14.62 -22.01 2.46
C ALA A 120 13.23 -22.24 3.10
N ASN A 121 12.21 -22.40 2.26
CA ASN A 121 10.84 -22.58 2.70
C ASN A 121 10.18 -23.75 1.94
N LYS A 122 9.12 -24.29 2.56
CA LYS A 122 8.26 -25.30 1.90
C LYS A 122 7.55 -24.68 0.69
N PRO A 123 7.63 -25.29 -0.50
CA PRO A 123 6.83 -24.87 -1.65
C PRO A 123 5.33 -24.92 -1.36
N ALA A 124 4.61 -23.94 -1.86
CA ALA A 124 3.18 -23.81 -1.62
C ALA A 124 2.37 -24.89 -2.35
N THR A 125 1.30 -25.35 -1.70
CA THR A 125 0.24 -26.14 -2.30
C THR A 125 -1.08 -25.40 -2.17
N VAL A 126 -1.93 -25.47 -3.19
CA VAL A 126 -3.29 -24.90 -3.14
C VAL A 126 -4.19 -25.79 -2.27
N ASP A 127 -4.08 -27.10 -2.47
CA ASP A 127 -4.66 -28.16 -1.66
C ASP A 127 -3.63 -29.30 -1.54
N ASP A 128 -3.98 -30.36 -0.83
CA ASP A 128 -3.07 -31.49 -0.56
C ASP A 128 -2.56 -32.21 -1.84
N SER A 129 -3.19 -31.97 -2.98
CA SER A 129 -2.88 -32.62 -4.26
C SER A 129 -2.43 -31.67 -5.36
N LYS A 130 -2.59 -30.33 -5.16
CA LYS A 130 -2.36 -29.34 -6.21
C LYS A 130 -1.24 -28.36 -5.79
N HIS A 131 -0.10 -28.52 -6.43
CA HIS A 131 1.04 -27.61 -6.24
C HIS A 131 0.83 -26.28 -6.97
N VAL A 132 1.38 -25.21 -6.40
CA VAL A 132 1.47 -23.93 -7.08
C VAL A 132 2.57 -24.00 -8.14
N GLU A 133 2.36 -23.33 -9.26
CA GLU A 133 3.34 -23.29 -10.35
C GLU A 133 4.70 -22.80 -9.84
N SER A 134 5.74 -23.55 -10.21
CA SER A 134 7.12 -23.26 -9.87
C SER A 134 7.99 -23.47 -11.11
N PHE A 135 9.12 -22.75 -11.17
CA PHE A 135 10.02 -22.84 -12.30
C PHE A 135 11.45 -23.07 -11.82
N ILE A 136 12.18 -23.89 -12.57
CA ILE A 136 13.62 -24.07 -12.37
C ILE A 136 14.34 -23.61 -13.62
N MET A 137 15.43 -22.89 -13.42
CA MET A 137 16.39 -22.46 -14.44
C MET A 137 17.77 -22.92 -14.06
N LEU A 138 18.57 -23.34 -15.03
CA LEU A 138 19.97 -23.62 -14.83
C LEU A 138 20.75 -22.31 -14.73
N MET A 139 21.79 -22.32 -13.90
CA MET A 139 22.74 -21.21 -13.79
C MET A 139 24.07 -21.61 -14.43
N THR A 140 24.69 -20.68 -15.14
CA THR A 140 26.05 -20.82 -15.61
C THR A 140 27.04 -20.77 -14.43
N PRO A 141 28.24 -21.27 -14.57
CA PRO A 141 29.28 -21.11 -13.54
C PRO A 141 29.61 -19.65 -13.22
N THR A 142 29.26 -18.71 -14.10
CA THR A 142 29.47 -17.28 -13.89
C THR A 142 28.31 -16.62 -13.11
N GLY A 143 27.26 -17.39 -12.75
CA GLY A 143 26.14 -16.91 -11.97
C GLY A 143 25.00 -16.26 -12.78
N GLU A 144 24.99 -16.45 -14.10
CA GLU A 144 23.93 -16.00 -15.01
C GLU A 144 22.97 -17.15 -15.31
N ILE A 145 21.75 -16.85 -15.74
CA ILE A 145 20.79 -17.85 -16.20
C ILE A 145 21.33 -18.46 -17.50
N ASP A 146 21.38 -19.81 -17.57
CA ASP A 146 21.79 -20.51 -18.78
C ASP A 146 20.65 -20.46 -19.83
N ALA A 147 20.89 -19.69 -20.89
CA ALA A 147 19.93 -19.52 -21.98
C ALA A 147 19.76 -20.79 -22.86
N SER A 148 20.55 -21.84 -22.67
CA SER A 148 20.40 -23.09 -23.41
C SER A 148 19.14 -23.88 -23.01
N MET A 149 18.61 -23.61 -21.81
CA MET A 149 17.38 -24.21 -21.33
C MET A 149 16.39 -23.11 -20.92
N PRO A 150 15.16 -23.07 -21.47
CA PRO A 150 14.15 -22.14 -21.02
C PRO A 150 13.74 -22.42 -19.57
N PRO A 151 13.07 -21.48 -18.88
CA PRO A 151 12.46 -21.75 -17.58
C PRO A 151 11.52 -22.93 -17.66
N ILE A 152 11.80 -23.99 -16.91
CA ILE A 152 11.00 -25.20 -16.94
C ILE A 152 10.03 -25.21 -15.77
N LYS A 153 8.75 -25.36 -16.10
CA LYS A 153 7.68 -25.53 -15.11
C LYS A 153 7.82 -26.89 -14.43
N VAL A 154 7.85 -26.86 -13.11
CA VAL A 154 7.98 -28.04 -12.27
C VAL A 154 6.91 -28.05 -11.17
N GLU A 155 6.63 -29.23 -10.64
CA GLU A 155 5.86 -29.39 -9.41
C GLU A 155 6.85 -29.75 -8.28
N LEU A 156 7.09 -28.78 -7.40
CA LEU A 156 8.02 -29.00 -6.28
C LEU A 156 7.31 -29.74 -5.16
N VAL A 157 7.66 -30.99 -4.99
CA VAL A 157 7.10 -31.88 -3.95
C VAL A 157 8.21 -32.22 -2.96
N GLY A 158 8.09 -31.74 -1.73
CA GLY A 158 8.97 -32.12 -0.64
C GLY A 158 8.74 -33.57 -0.22
N GLY A 159 9.83 -34.25 0.18
CA GLY A 159 9.81 -35.61 0.72
C GLY A 159 9.45 -35.64 2.21
N ALA A 160 10.22 -36.42 2.98
CA ALA A 160 10.11 -36.47 4.45
C ALA A 160 10.34 -35.08 5.08
N GLU A 161 11.30 -34.31 4.53
CA GLU A 161 11.48 -32.90 4.81
C GLU A 161 10.78 -32.07 3.72
N PRO A 162 9.76 -31.25 4.08
CA PRO A 162 8.87 -30.64 3.12
C PRO A 162 9.53 -29.57 2.23
N ASN A 163 10.70 -29.10 2.58
CA ASN A 163 11.51 -28.13 1.82
C ASN A 163 12.70 -28.79 1.05
N VAL A 164 12.85 -30.12 1.14
CA VAL A 164 13.88 -30.88 0.40
C VAL A 164 13.24 -31.52 -0.81
N ILE A 165 13.71 -31.14 -1.99
CA ILE A 165 13.28 -31.70 -3.27
C ILE A 165 14.31 -32.73 -3.69
N ALA A 166 13.95 -33.99 -3.56
CA ALA A 166 14.81 -35.12 -3.94
C ALA A 166 14.85 -35.30 -5.46
N ASP A 167 15.95 -35.89 -5.95
CA ASP A 167 16.12 -36.29 -7.34
C ASP A 167 15.73 -35.22 -8.38
N VAL A 168 16.34 -34.06 -8.26
CA VAL A 168 16.12 -32.92 -9.15
C VAL A 168 16.41 -33.24 -10.61
N LYS A 169 17.35 -34.15 -10.86
CA LYS A 169 17.71 -34.64 -12.20
C LYS A 169 16.51 -35.27 -12.89
N THR A 170 15.85 -36.23 -12.23
CA THR A 170 14.63 -36.87 -12.74
C THR A 170 13.46 -35.88 -12.83
N LEU A 171 13.32 -34.97 -11.86
CA LEU A 171 12.29 -33.92 -11.90
C LEU A 171 12.43 -33.06 -13.16
N LEU A 172 13.62 -32.55 -13.45
CA LEU A 172 13.89 -31.73 -14.63
C LEU A 172 13.72 -32.50 -15.93
N LYS A 173 14.22 -33.74 -16.00
CA LYS A 173 14.02 -34.62 -17.17
C LYS A 173 12.54 -34.81 -17.51
N ASN A 174 11.72 -35.13 -16.52
CA ASN A 174 10.28 -35.32 -16.72
C ASN A 174 9.61 -34.02 -17.14
N ALA A 175 9.99 -32.91 -16.54
CA ALA A 175 9.45 -31.59 -16.85
C ALA A 175 9.79 -31.15 -18.28
N VAL A 176 11.04 -31.34 -18.73
CA VAL A 176 11.46 -31.05 -20.13
C VAL A 176 10.73 -31.96 -21.12
N THR A 177 10.60 -33.25 -20.80
CA THR A 177 9.86 -34.21 -21.65
C THR A 177 8.39 -33.76 -21.81
N LYS A 178 7.78 -33.36 -20.71
CA LYS A 178 6.41 -32.81 -20.72
C LYS A 178 6.34 -31.52 -21.55
N TYR A 179 7.26 -30.59 -21.34
CA TYR A 179 7.35 -29.34 -22.07
C TYR A 179 7.42 -29.55 -23.58
N ASN A 180 8.31 -30.43 -24.04
CA ASN A 180 8.43 -30.79 -25.46
C ASN A 180 7.15 -31.44 -25.99
N THR A 181 6.52 -32.32 -25.21
CA THR A 181 5.26 -32.97 -25.60
C THR A 181 4.12 -31.97 -25.75
N ASP A 182 4.01 -31.05 -24.84
CA ASP A 182 2.95 -30.03 -24.86
C ASP A 182 3.09 -29.06 -26.04
N HIS A 183 4.31 -28.84 -26.55
CA HIS A 183 4.63 -27.90 -27.60
C HIS A 183 4.86 -28.50 -28.99
N LYS A 184 4.91 -29.82 -29.14
CA LYS A 184 5.20 -30.52 -30.41
C LYS A 184 4.34 -30.11 -31.61
N ASN A 185 3.14 -29.55 -31.36
CA ASN A 185 2.24 -29.08 -32.40
C ASN A 185 2.37 -27.57 -32.71
N VAL A 186 3.29 -26.88 -32.03
CA VAL A 186 3.59 -25.47 -32.30
C VAL A 186 4.41 -25.40 -33.59
N LYS A 187 4.03 -24.50 -34.50
CA LYS A 187 4.73 -24.32 -35.78
C LYS A 187 6.21 -23.97 -35.51
N ASP A 188 7.11 -24.62 -36.24
CA ASP A 188 8.56 -24.44 -36.16
C ASP A 188 9.15 -24.76 -34.76
N TRP A 189 8.44 -25.61 -33.99
CA TRP A 189 8.94 -26.07 -32.69
C TRP A 189 10.19 -26.94 -32.84
N VAL A 190 11.16 -26.69 -31.97
CA VAL A 190 12.37 -27.50 -31.80
C VAL A 190 12.40 -27.98 -30.35
N ASP A 191 12.56 -29.28 -30.15
CA ASP A 191 12.62 -29.87 -28.82
C ASP A 191 13.78 -29.29 -28.03
N VAL A 192 13.51 -28.92 -26.78
CA VAL A 192 14.53 -28.53 -25.82
C VAL A 192 15.35 -29.74 -25.43
N SER A 193 16.68 -29.65 -25.58
CA SER A 193 17.58 -30.71 -25.13
C SER A 193 17.90 -30.55 -23.65
N PHE A 194 17.82 -31.64 -22.91
CA PHE A 194 18.23 -31.68 -21.50
C PHE A 194 19.41 -32.64 -21.31
N ASN A 195 20.52 -32.09 -20.85
CA ASN A 195 21.70 -32.88 -20.54
C ASN A 195 21.65 -33.29 -19.05
N GLU A 196 21.21 -34.51 -18.76
CA GLU A 196 21.17 -35.08 -17.40
C GLU A 196 22.54 -35.11 -16.72
N GLU A 197 23.62 -35.30 -17.47
CA GLU A 197 24.98 -35.38 -16.92
C GLU A 197 25.51 -34.02 -16.45
N ALA A 198 24.86 -32.91 -16.86
CA ALA A 198 25.22 -31.59 -16.39
C ALA A 198 24.69 -31.31 -14.96
N ILE A 199 23.70 -32.06 -14.49
CA ILE A 199 23.17 -31.92 -13.13
C ILE A 199 23.98 -32.80 -12.18
N VAL A 200 24.98 -32.20 -11.60
CA VAL A 200 25.90 -32.83 -10.64
C VAL A 200 25.90 -32.07 -9.33
N LYS A 201 26.56 -32.61 -8.32
CA LYS A 201 26.80 -31.90 -7.07
C LYS A 201 27.41 -30.51 -7.35
N ASP A 202 26.95 -29.52 -6.59
CA ASP A 202 27.30 -28.09 -6.68
C ASP A 202 26.80 -27.36 -7.95
N THR A 203 26.00 -28.03 -8.81
CA THR A 203 25.27 -27.32 -9.87
C THR A 203 24.30 -26.34 -9.23
N ILE A 204 24.35 -25.06 -9.62
CA ILE A 204 23.48 -24.02 -9.12
C ILE A 204 22.22 -23.96 -9.97
N LEU A 205 21.09 -24.00 -9.30
CA LEU A 205 19.76 -23.83 -9.88
C LEU A 205 19.15 -22.54 -9.34
N TYR A 206 18.47 -21.81 -10.22
CA TYR A 206 17.59 -20.71 -9.83
C TYR A 206 16.18 -21.25 -9.77
N VAL A 207 15.58 -21.18 -8.60
CA VAL A 207 14.22 -21.71 -8.32
C VAL A 207 13.29 -20.55 -8.04
N ASP A 208 12.24 -20.48 -8.81
CA ASP A 208 11.14 -19.53 -8.68
C ASP A 208 9.92 -20.29 -8.18
N TYR A 209 9.40 -19.94 -7.01
CA TYR A 209 8.31 -20.66 -6.37
C TYR A 209 7.50 -19.76 -5.43
N TYR A 210 6.40 -20.30 -4.94
CA TYR A 210 5.54 -19.63 -3.97
C TYR A 210 5.61 -20.32 -2.61
N VAL A 211 5.47 -19.51 -1.56
CA VAL A 211 5.37 -19.95 -0.17
C VAL A 211 3.97 -19.60 0.34
N LYS A 212 3.31 -20.55 0.99
CA LYS A 212 2.03 -20.34 1.65
C LYS A 212 2.27 -19.74 3.04
N ALA A 213 1.92 -18.48 3.22
CA ALA A 213 2.00 -17.80 4.50
C ALA A 213 0.63 -17.78 5.19
N GLU A 214 0.57 -18.29 6.41
CA GLU A 214 -0.63 -18.29 7.27
C GLU A 214 -0.52 -17.26 8.40
N THR A 215 0.64 -16.64 8.55
CA THR A 215 0.92 -15.57 9.53
C THR A 215 2.03 -14.66 9.01
N GLY A 216 2.13 -13.45 9.58
CA GLY A 216 3.26 -12.54 9.34
C GLY A 216 3.29 -11.87 7.96
N VAL A 217 2.26 -12.01 7.15
CA VAL A 217 2.13 -11.36 5.85
C VAL A 217 0.82 -10.58 5.79
N ARG A 218 0.89 -9.38 5.23
CA ARG A 218 -0.24 -8.51 4.96
C ARG A 218 -0.32 -8.22 3.47
N GLN A 219 -1.53 -8.20 2.95
CA GLN A 219 -1.81 -7.89 1.55
C GLN A 219 -2.84 -6.77 1.47
N ILE A 220 -2.62 -5.86 0.54
CA ILE A 220 -3.53 -4.77 0.25
C ILE A 220 -3.97 -4.91 -1.20
N ASP A 221 -5.26 -5.20 -1.40
CA ASP A 221 -5.83 -5.41 -2.72
C ASP A 221 -6.48 -4.13 -3.24
N ILE A 222 -5.86 -3.51 -4.25
CA ILE A 222 -6.40 -2.34 -4.92
C ILE A 222 -7.42 -2.80 -5.93
N GLU A 223 -8.70 -2.73 -5.55
CA GLU A 223 -9.81 -3.18 -6.38
C GLU A 223 -10.40 -2.03 -7.19
N ALA A 224 -10.71 -2.28 -8.45
CA ALA A 224 -11.27 -1.27 -9.38
C ALA A 224 -12.60 -0.65 -8.92
N GLY A 225 -13.35 -1.34 -8.08
CA GLY A 225 -14.67 -0.91 -7.57
C GLY A 225 -14.66 -0.35 -6.16
N LYS A 226 -13.51 -0.32 -5.48
CA LYS A 226 -13.39 0.18 -4.11
C LYS A 226 -12.63 1.50 -4.08
N PHE A 227 -13.17 2.48 -3.39
CA PHE A 227 -12.61 3.81 -3.23
C PHE A 227 -12.50 4.17 -1.75
N GLY A 228 -11.65 5.17 -1.45
CA GLY A 228 -11.46 5.69 -0.11
C GLY A 228 -12.77 6.05 0.59
N GLY A 229 -12.83 5.74 1.88
CA GLY A 229 -13.99 6.03 2.73
C GLY A 229 -14.10 7.50 3.11
N SER A 230 -15.19 7.83 3.79
CA SER A 230 -15.37 9.14 4.41
C SER A 230 -14.99 9.09 5.87
N TYR A 231 -14.32 10.14 6.32
CA TYR A 231 -13.76 10.27 7.67
C TYR A 231 -14.15 11.58 8.32
N TYR A 232 -14.05 11.63 9.63
CA TYR A 232 -14.04 12.85 10.43
C TYR A 232 -12.56 13.12 10.76
N LEU A 233 -12.06 14.31 10.49
CA LEU A 233 -10.66 14.67 10.67
C LEU A 233 -10.54 15.73 11.77
N GLU A 234 -9.59 15.52 12.68
CA GLU A 234 -9.11 16.48 13.65
C GLU A 234 -7.60 16.63 13.41
N ALA A 235 -7.11 17.86 13.25
CA ALA A 235 -5.73 18.18 12.99
C ALA A 235 -5.26 19.28 13.96
N SER A 236 -4.43 18.90 14.93
CA SER A 236 -3.90 19.78 15.97
C SER A 236 -2.56 20.37 15.55
N THR A 237 -2.33 21.64 15.87
CA THR A 237 -1.11 22.38 15.59
C THR A 237 -0.93 23.51 16.62
N LEU A 238 0.15 24.29 16.48
CA LEU A 238 0.45 25.45 17.33
C LEU A 238 0.47 26.74 16.50
N PHE A 239 -0.20 27.75 17.05
CA PHE A 239 -0.20 29.12 16.52
C PHE A 239 0.52 30.04 17.50
N ARG A 240 1.52 30.78 17.03
CA ARG A 240 2.28 31.71 17.87
C ARG A 240 1.71 33.10 17.81
N ASP A 241 1.35 33.68 18.97
CA ASP A 241 0.93 35.09 19.06
C ASP A 241 2.09 36.03 18.77
N GLN A 242 1.85 36.99 17.89
CA GLN A 242 2.86 38.02 17.52
C GLN A 242 3.24 38.93 18.69
N ALA A 243 2.30 39.21 19.57
CA ALA A 243 2.49 40.23 20.64
C ALA A 243 3.17 39.63 21.87
N THR A 244 2.81 38.43 22.27
CA THR A 244 3.32 37.76 23.48
C THR A 244 4.46 36.80 23.16
N GLY A 245 4.51 36.23 21.94
CA GLY A 245 5.44 35.17 21.55
C GLY A 245 5.07 33.81 22.10
N GLU A 246 3.90 33.68 22.72
CA GLU A 246 3.39 32.43 23.27
C GLU A 246 2.75 31.56 22.18
N ASP A 247 2.84 30.24 22.36
CA ASP A 247 2.23 29.25 21.48
C ASP A 247 0.85 28.86 22.01
N HIS A 248 -0.15 28.95 21.17
CA HIS A 248 -1.52 28.58 21.45
C HIS A 248 -1.89 27.34 20.67
N ALA A 249 -2.52 26.37 21.34
CA ALA A 249 -3.05 25.18 20.67
C ALA A 249 -4.14 25.61 19.66
N ALA A 250 -4.04 25.07 18.46
CA ALA A 250 -5.03 25.27 17.42
C ALA A 250 -5.43 23.93 16.79
N GLU A 251 -6.69 23.79 16.42
CA GLU A 251 -7.22 22.57 15.84
C GLU A 251 -8.09 22.86 14.63
N PHE A 252 -7.80 22.19 13.53
CA PHE A 252 -8.69 22.13 12.38
C PHE A 252 -9.59 20.92 12.51
N VAL A 253 -10.90 21.14 12.40
CA VAL A 253 -11.92 20.10 12.44
C VAL A 253 -12.64 20.05 11.10
N ILE A 254 -12.57 18.90 10.41
CA ILE A 254 -13.30 18.66 9.17
C ILE A 254 -14.30 17.52 9.43
N PRO A 255 -15.61 17.84 9.54
CA PRO A 255 -16.59 16.86 10.00
C PRO A 255 -16.92 15.78 8.98
N ASN A 256 -16.61 16.00 7.71
CA ASN A 256 -16.73 15.00 6.66
C ASN A 256 -15.69 15.26 5.59
N CYS A 257 -14.74 14.36 5.47
CA CYS A 257 -13.75 14.40 4.39
C CYS A 257 -13.66 13.04 3.71
N LYS A 258 -13.29 13.06 2.44
CA LYS A 258 -13.04 11.86 1.64
C LYS A 258 -11.61 11.91 1.11
N VAL A 259 -10.89 10.82 1.30
CA VAL A 259 -9.54 10.68 0.76
C VAL A 259 -9.61 10.50 -0.75
N GLN A 260 -8.83 11.27 -1.49
CA GLN A 260 -8.62 11.03 -2.92
C GLN A 260 -7.71 9.80 -3.06
N SER A 261 -8.16 8.81 -3.83
CA SER A 261 -7.46 7.52 -3.97
C SER A 261 -6.34 7.56 -5.04
N ASN A 262 -5.73 8.71 -5.24
CA ASN A 262 -4.56 8.86 -6.11
C ASN A 262 -3.28 8.78 -5.26
N PHE A 263 -2.38 7.90 -5.66
CA PHE A 263 -1.08 7.74 -4.99
C PHE A 263 0.01 7.44 -6.00
N THR A 264 1.24 7.72 -5.61
CA THR A 264 2.44 7.40 -6.39
C THR A 264 3.50 6.85 -5.44
N PHE A 265 4.05 5.68 -5.78
CA PHE A 265 5.24 5.15 -5.15
C PHE A 265 6.45 5.44 -6.04
N THR A 266 7.43 6.15 -5.52
CA THR A 266 8.71 6.35 -6.19
C THR A 266 9.78 5.59 -5.41
N MET A 267 10.43 4.63 -6.07
CA MET A 267 11.51 3.85 -5.48
C MET A 267 12.79 4.18 -6.23
N ALA A 268 13.77 4.69 -5.50
CA ALA A 268 15.09 5.02 -6.05
C ALA A 268 16.19 4.54 -5.10
N PRO A 269 17.34 4.05 -5.61
CA PRO A 269 18.43 3.57 -4.76
C PRO A 269 19.19 4.70 -4.06
N THR A 270 19.00 5.94 -4.52
CA THR A 270 19.64 7.16 -4.00
C THR A 270 18.66 8.33 -4.04
N GLY A 271 18.81 9.28 -3.14
CA GLY A 271 17.95 10.47 -3.02
C GLY A 271 17.24 10.53 -1.67
N ASP A 272 16.33 11.49 -1.53
CA ASP A 272 15.50 11.60 -0.34
C ASP A 272 14.49 10.44 -0.28
N PRO A 273 14.15 9.94 0.91
CA PRO A 273 13.10 8.94 1.08
C PRO A 273 11.79 9.40 0.45
N SER A 274 11.08 8.47 -0.18
CA SER A 274 9.76 8.74 -0.76
C SER A 274 8.78 9.17 0.34
N THR A 275 7.99 10.18 0.03
CA THR A 275 6.90 10.64 0.87
C THR A 275 5.55 10.26 0.27
N PHE A 276 4.52 10.23 1.10
CA PHE A 276 3.17 9.85 0.70
C PHE A 276 2.24 11.02 0.92
N THR A 277 1.60 11.45 -0.17
CA THR A 277 0.67 12.57 -0.14
C THR A 277 -0.76 12.07 0.02
N PHE A 278 -1.44 12.56 1.03
CA PHE A 278 -2.86 12.34 1.26
C PHE A 278 -3.60 13.64 0.97
N THR A 279 -4.50 13.59 0.02
CA THR A 279 -5.40 14.72 -0.29
C THR A 279 -6.82 14.35 0.12
N LEU A 280 -7.43 15.19 0.92
CA LEU A 280 -8.77 14.97 1.46
C LEU A 280 -9.69 16.12 1.04
N ASP A 281 -10.74 15.78 0.31
CA ASP A 281 -11.81 16.73 -0.03
C ASP A 281 -12.79 16.85 1.14
N ALA A 282 -13.02 18.06 1.57
CA ALA A 282 -13.94 18.36 2.67
C ALA A 282 -15.36 18.62 2.15
N PHE A 283 -16.36 18.05 2.83
CA PHE A 283 -17.77 18.20 2.54
C PHE A 283 -18.53 18.81 3.71
N PRO A 284 -19.59 19.60 3.46
CA PRO A 284 -20.39 20.18 4.53
C PRO A 284 -21.06 19.10 5.38
N ASP A 285 -20.83 19.15 6.70
CA ASP A 285 -21.54 18.30 7.66
C ASP A 285 -21.56 18.95 9.06
N TYR A 286 -22.21 18.30 10.01
CA TYR A 286 -22.27 18.73 11.40
C TYR A 286 -21.02 18.28 12.16
N THR A 287 -20.50 19.15 13.02
CA THR A 287 -19.47 18.75 13.99
C THR A 287 -20.08 17.80 15.06
N LYS A 288 -19.24 17.18 15.87
CA LYS A 288 -19.71 16.30 16.96
C LYS A 288 -20.58 17.03 17.98
N PHE A 289 -20.27 18.31 18.22
CA PHE A 289 -20.82 19.10 19.31
C PHE A 289 -21.87 20.13 18.85
N ASP A 290 -21.86 20.54 17.56
CA ASP A 290 -22.86 21.47 17.01
C ASP A 290 -23.61 20.82 15.85
N LYS A 291 -24.88 20.55 16.09
CA LYS A 291 -25.84 19.99 15.12
C LYS A 291 -26.75 21.05 14.49
N THR A 292 -26.52 22.34 14.78
CA THR A 292 -27.36 23.42 14.31
C THR A 292 -26.96 23.93 12.94
N LYS A 293 -25.67 23.90 12.61
CA LYS A 293 -25.14 24.34 11.32
C LYS A 293 -24.17 23.34 10.73
N LYS A 294 -24.19 23.19 9.41
CA LYS A 294 -23.19 22.43 8.66
C LYS A 294 -21.98 23.31 8.39
N VAL A 295 -20.80 22.79 8.60
CA VAL A 295 -19.53 23.45 8.27
C VAL A 295 -18.70 22.55 7.35
N ILE A 296 -17.88 23.13 6.48
CA ILE A 296 -16.92 22.39 5.66
C ILE A 296 -15.69 22.09 6.50
N ALA A 297 -15.17 23.12 7.16
CA ALA A 297 -14.07 23.04 8.11
C ALA A 297 -14.26 24.09 9.22
N ALA A 298 -13.77 23.80 10.40
CA ALA A 298 -13.71 24.75 11.52
C ALA A 298 -12.27 24.85 12.02
N LEU A 299 -11.84 26.05 12.39
CA LEU A 299 -10.60 26.31 13.09
C LEU A 299 -10.95 26.75 14.52
N GLN A 300 -10.38 26.07 15.49
CA GLN A 300 -10.46 26.41 16.91
C GLN A 300 -9.08 26.88 17.35
N ILE A 301 -9.00 27.99 18.09
CA ILE A 301 -7.77 28.47 18.71
C ILE A 301 -8.03 28.57 20.20
N VAL A 302 -7.20 27.92 20.99
CA VAL A 302 -7.32 27.90 22.45
C VAL A 302 -6.48 29.05 23.01
N GLU A 303 -7.14 30.11 23.46
CA GLU A 303 -6.48 31.29 24.02
C GLU A 303 -6.18 31.14 25.52
N ASP A 304 -6.90 30.24 26.19
CA ASP A 304 -6.73 29.95 27.61
C ASP A 304 -6.05 28.59 27.81
N HIS A 305 -4.81 28.62 28.27
CA HIS A 305 -3.98 27.43 28.52
C HIS A 305 -4.53 26.50 29.63
N GLU A 306 -5.48 26.98 30.44
CA GLU A 306 -6.11 26.13 31.46
C GLU A 306 -7.14 25.14 30.85
N VAL A 307 -7.62 25.45 29.63
CA VAL A 307 -8.64 24.61 28.93
C VAL A 307 -8.00 23.36 28.31
N VAL A 308 -6.78 23.48 27.78
CA VAL A 308 -6.05 22.34 27.18
C VAL A 308 -4.62 22.40 27.66
N ARG A 309 -4.24 21.44 28.51
CA ARG A 309 -2.83 21.23 28.86
C ARG A 309 -2.12 20.51 27.71
N THR A 310 -1.17 21.17 27.11
CA THR A 310 -0.22 20.59 26.15
C THR A 310 1.06 20.20 26.89
N ASP A 311 0.95 19.35 27.91
CA ASP A 311 2.11 18.72 28.54
C ASP A 311 2.59 17.64 27.56
N ALA A 312 3.49 17.97 26.65
CA ALA A 312 4.23 17.04 25.83
C ALA A 312 5.59 16.73 26.48
#